data_7c63ebaaac0da0f19304467ec26bebb3
#
_entry.id   7c63ebaaac0da0f19304467ec26bebb3
#
_cell.length_a   1.000
_cell.length_b   1.000
_cell.length_c   1.000
_cell.angle_alpha   90.00
_cell.angle_beta   90.00
_cell.angle_gamma   90.00
#
_symmetry.space_group_name_H-M   'P 1'
#
loop_
_entity.id
_entity.type
_entity.pdbx_description
1 polymer ?
#
loop_
_entity_poly.entity_id
_entity_poly.type
_entity_poly.pdbx_seq_one_letter_code
_entity_poly.pdbx_strand_id
1 'polypeptide(L)'
;LGRTVEKLEAVYDAIEAAGGAQPAIFPMDLASAPESDYAGLAGAVGETFGRLDGLLHNASVLGERRPIENTTWKAWEQVMQVNVNAAFLLTRAMLPLLQAAPRASLLFTSSGVGRKGRAYWGAYAVSKFATEGLMQVLADELENTSEVRVNSLNPGATNTAMRRAAYP
;
A
#
# COMPACT_ATOMS: atom_id res chain seq x y z
N LEU A 1 1.51 -7.35 -7.00
CA LEU A 1 0.09 -7.27 -6.66
C LEU A 1 -0.57 -6.07 -7.36
N GLY A 2 -1.72 -6.26 -7.96
CA GLY A 2 -2.51 -5.20 -8.60
C GLY A 2 -3.77 -5.75 -9.24
N ARG A 3 -4.68 -4.86 -9.69
CA ARG A 3 -5.99 -5.24 -10.21
C ARG A 3 -6.05 -5.46 -11.74
N THR A 4 -5.05 -4.98 -12.48
CA THR A 4 -5.04 -5.02 -13.94
C THR A 4 -3.99 -6.00 -14.39
N VAL A 5 -4.41 -7.17 -14.88
CA VAL A 5 -3.53 -8.29 -15.23
C VAL A 5 -2.50 -7.87 -16.28
N GLU A 6 -2.91 -7.22 -17.36
CA GLU A 6 -2.04 -6.79 -18.45
C GLU A 6 -0.90 -5.86 -17.98
N LYS A 7 -1.17 -5.04 -16.94
CA LYS A 7 -0.14 -4.19 -16.35
C LYS A 7 0.84 -4.98 -15.46
N LEU A 8 0.35 -6.03 -14.81
CA LEU A 8 1.20 -6.92 -14.02
C LEU A 8 2.10 -7.74 -14.94
N GLU A 9 1.55 -8.27 -16.03
CA GLU A 9 2.30 -9.01 -17.06
C GLU A 9 3.37 -8.12 -17.70
N ALA A 10 3.05 -6.90 -18.10
CA ALA A 10 4.03 -5.96 -18.65
C ALA A 10 5.20 -5.67 -17.70
N VAL A 11 4.95 -5.61 -16.38
CA VAL A 11 6.02 -5.45 -15.37
C VAL A 11 6.79 -6.75 -15.21
N TYR A 12 6.12 -7.89 -15.22
CA TYR A 12 6.73 -9.21 -15.18
C TYR A 12 7.73 -9.37 -16.31
N ASP A 13 7.29 -9.15 -17.56
CA ASP A 13 8.11 -9.26 -18.77
C ASP A 13 9.32 -8.29 -18.73
N ALA A 14 9.10 -7.07 -18.24
CA ALA A 14 10.18 -6.08 -18.12
C ALA A 14 11.26 -6.51 -17.11
N ILE A 15 10.89 -7.17 -16.01
CA ILE A 15 11.83 -7.70 -15.01
C ILE A 15 12.64 -8.86 -15.62
N GLU A 16 11.99 -9.80 -16.32
CA GLU A 16 12.67 -10.92 -17.00
C GLU A 16 13.62 -10.42 -18.08
N ALA A 17 13.14 -9.48 -18.93
CA ALA A 17 13.96 -8.90 -19.99
C ALA A 17 15.20 -8.15 -19.44
N ALA A 18 15.11 -7.60 -18.25
CA ALA A 18 16.24 -6.98 -17.55
C ALA A 18 17.19 -7.97 -16.86
N GLY A 19 16.93 -9.28 -16.96
CA GLY A 19 17.72 -10.31 -16.29
C GLY A 19 17.51 -10.37 -14.76
N GLY A 20 16.38 -9.84 -14.28
CA GLY A 20 16.00 -9.91 -12.86
C GLY A 20 15.58 -11.33 -12.44
N ALA A 21 15.41 -11.53 -11.13
CA ALA A 21 14.83 -12.76 -10.61
C ALA A 21 13.39 -12.93 -11.12
N GLN A 22 12.98 -14.18 -11.35
CA GLN A 22 11.63 -14.50 -11.82
C GLN A 22 10.58 -13.90 -10.88
N PRO A 23 9.73 -12.97 -11.36
CA PRO A 23 8.70 -12.37 -10.53
C PRO A 23 7.49 -13.29 -10.39
N ALA A 24 6.62 -13.01 -9.42
CA ALA A 24 5.29 -13.58 -9.32
C ALA A 24 4.24 -12.46 -9.37
N ILE A 25 3.11 -12.71 -10.01
CA ILE A 25 1.99 -11.77 -10.06
C ILE A 25 0.79 -12.33 -9.30
N PHE A 26 0.09 -11.45 -8.58
CA PHE A 26 -1.15 -11.80 -7.89
C PHE A 26 -2.20 -10.73 -8.20
N PRO A 27 -3.17 -11.01 -9.08
CA PRO A 27 -4.27 -10.10 -9.39
C PRO A 27 -5.21 -9.95 -8.18
N MET A 28 -5.42 -8.73 -7.70
CA MET A 28 -6.29 -8.44 -6.56
C MET A 28 -6.77 -6.99 -6.62
N ASP A 29 -8.08 -6.77 -6.49
CA ASP A 29 -8.64 -5.42 -6.33
C ASP A 29 -8.83 -5.08 -4.86
N LEU A 30 -7.97 -4.21 -4.34
CA LEU A 30 -7.99 -3.77 -2.94
C LEU A 30 -9.28 -3.02 -2.55
N ALA A 31 -10.07 -2.57 -3.53
CA ALA A 31 -11.36 -1.92 -3.26
C ALA A 31 -12.45 -2.90 -2.83
N SER A 32 -12.32 -4.17 -3.19
CA SER A 32 -13.37 -5.19 -2.98
C SER A 32 -12.86 -6.51 -2.40
N ALA A 33 -11.56 -6.71 -2.30
CA ALA A 33 -10.97 -7.95 -1.81
C ALA A 33 -11.42 -8.25 -0.36
N PRO A 34 -12.02 -9.43 -0.11
CA PRO A 34 -12.33 -9.87 1.24
C PRO A 34 -11.06 -10.24 2.02
N GLU A 35 -11.16 -10.33 3.33
CA GLU A 35 -10.04 -10.68 4.20
C GLU A 35 -9.37 -12.00 3.82
N SER A 36 -10.15 -12.98 3.35
CA SER A 36 -9.64 -14.28 2.89
C SER A 36 -8.59 -14.17 1.76
N ASP A 37 -8.72 -13.17 0.88
CA ASP A 37 -7.79 -13.01 -0.24
C ASP A 37 -6.40 -12.57 0.25
N TYR A 38 -6.33 -11.76 1.31
CA TYR A 38 -5.05 -11.39 1.93
C TYR A 38 -4.39 -12.59 2.62
N ALA A 39 -5.18 -13.45 3.26
CA ALA A 39 -4.69 -14.70 3.84
C ALA A 39 -4.20 -15.66 2.74
N GLY A 40 -4.96 -15.78 1.65
CA GLY A 40 -4.56 -16.59 0.49
C GLY A 40 -3.25 -16.11 -0.16
N LEU A 41 -3.10 -14.79 -0.31
CA LEU A 41 -1.84 -14.20 -0.79
C LEU A 41 -0.67 -14.51 0.16
N ALA A 42 -0.86 -14.37 1.47
CA ALA A 42 0.17 -14.68 2.45
C ALA A 42 0.56 -16.17 2.42
N GLY A 43 -0.42 -17.06 2.27
CA GLY A 43 -0.19 -18.49 2.07
C GLY A 43 0.67 -18.76 0.83
N ALA A 44 0.29 -18.21 -0.32
CA ALA A 44 1.03 -18.39 -1.57
C ALA A 44 2.48 -17.86 -1.49
N VAL A 45 2.70 -16.70 -0.85
CA VAL A 45 4.05 -16.16 -0.60
C VAL A 45 4.82 -17.06 0.35
N GLY A 46 4.21 -17.54 1.41
CA GLY A 46 4.83 -18.45 2.38
C GLY A 46 5.25 -19.78 1.76
N GLU A 47 4.38 -20.39 0.96
CA GLU A 47 4.66 -21.65 0.25
C GLU A 47 5.78 -21.50 -0.79
N THR A 48 5.79 -20.36 -1.51
CA THR A 48 6.75 -20.13 -2.59
C THR A 48 8.12 -19.67 -2.08
N PHE A 49 8.16 -18.78 -1.09
CA PHE A 49 9.39 -18.10 -0.68
C PHE A 49 9.77 -18.34 0.78
N GLY A 50 8.87 -18.86 1.61
CA GLY A 50 9.10 -19.15 3.03
C GLY A 50 9.16 -17.90 3.93
N ARG A 51 9.46 -16.73 3.38
CA ARG A 51 9.60 -15.46 4.09
C ARG A 51 9.35 -14.26 3.15
N LEU A 52 9.29 -13.07 3.74
CA LEU A 52 9.22 -11.81 3.00
C LEU A 52 10.24 -10.82 3.55
N ASP A 53 11.20 -10.37 2.75
CA ASP A 53 12.27 -9.44 3.17
C ASP A 53 11.85 -7.97 3.02
N GLY A 54 10.75 -7.71 2.31
CA GLY A 54 10.23 -6.35 2.15
C GLY A 54 8.78 -6.29 1.69
N LEU A 55 8.03 -5.30 2.19
CA LEU A 55 6.66 -5.00 1.76
C LEU A 55 6.52 -3.49 1.52
N LEU A 56 6.12 -3.12 0.30
CA LEU A 56 5.85 -1.74 -0.06
C LEU A 56 4.35 -1.51 -0.26
N HIS A 57 3.74 -0.73 0.63
CA HIS A 57 2.39 -0.20 0.46
C HIS A 57 2.42 1.05 -0.44
N ASN A 58 2.27 0.84 -1.74
CA ASN A 58 2.27 1.92 -2.74
C ASN A 58 0.88 2.14 -3.36
N ALA A 59 0.00 1.15 -3.35
CA ALA A 59 -1.35 1.27 -3.92
C ALA A 59 -2.14 2.38 -3.22
N SER A 60 -2.76 3.26 -4.00
CA SER A 60 -3.54 4.38 -3.47
C SER A 60 -4.48 4.93 -4.53
N VAL A 61 -5.61 5.48 -4.08
CA VAL A 61 -6.54 6.24 -4.90
C VAL A 61 -6.69 7.65 -4.34
N LEU A 62 -6.82 8.64 -5.24
CA LEU A 62 -6.94 10.05 -4.85
C LEU A 62 -8.34 10.37 -4.32
N GLY A 63 -9.36 9.72 -4.88
CA GLY A 63 -10.75 10.11 -4.64
C GLY A 63 -11.11 11.46 -5.27
N GLU A 64 -12.13 12.09 -4.71
CA GLU A 64 -12.63 13.37 -5.18
C GLU A 64 -11.87 14.55 -4.54
N ARG A 65 -11.54 15.55 -5.36
CA ARG A 65 -10.97 16.82 -4.89
C ARG A 65 -12.04 17.90 -4.84
N ARG A 66 -12.71 17.98 -3.69
CA ARG A 66 -13.80 18.93 -3.43
C ARG A 66 -13.90 19.28 -1.94
N PRO A 67 -14.72 20.27 -1.55
CA PRO A 67 -15.02 20.53 -0.14
C PRO A 67 -15.56 19.29 0.57
N ILE A 68 -15.29 19.16 1.86
CA ILE A 68 -15.69 17.98 2.63
C ILE A 68 -17.22 17.81 2.64
N GLU A 69 -17.97 18.90 2.69
CA GLU A 69 -19.43 18.92 2.66
C GLU A 69 -20.03 18.31 1.39
N ASN A 70 -19.27 18.33 0.29
CA ASN A 70 -19.66 17.81 -1.02
C ASN A 70 -19.03 16.46 -1.34
N THR A 71 -18.20 15.90 -0.44
CA THR A 71 -17.59 14.59 -0.63
C THR A 71 -18.66 13.50 -0.46
N THR A 72 -18.80 12.64 -1.49
CA THR A 72 -19.77 11.54 -1.40
C THR A 72 -19.28 10.46 -0.46
N TRP A 73 -20.23 9.79 0.25
CA TRP A 73 -19.89 8.66 1.12
C TRP A 73 -19.14 7.56 0.34
N LYS A 74 -19.61 7.24 -0.86
CA LYS A 74 -18.99 6.24 -1.74
C LYS A 74 -17.53 6.56 -2.06
N ALA A 75 -17.22 7.82 -2.37
CA ALA A 75 -15.85 8.23 -2.66
C ALA A 75 -14.97 8.18 -1.39
N TRP A 76 -15.53 8.56 -0.24
CA TRP A 76 -14.86 8.43 1.05
C TRP A 76 -14.53 6.98 1.37
N GLU A 77 -15.53 6.08 1.33
CA GLU A 77 -15.35 4.65 1.60
C GLU A 77 -14.29 4.04 0.69
N GLN A 78 -14.33 4.32 -0.62
CA GLN A 78 -13.37 3.79 -1.57
C GLN A 78 -11.93 4.20 -1.22
N VAL A 79 -11.73 5.47 -0.85
CA VAL A 79 -10.39 5.95 -0.47
C VAL A 79 -9.93 5.28 0.82
N MET A 80 -10.78 5.20 1.83
CA MET A 80 -10.43 4.55 3.10
C MET A 80 -10.18 3.06 2.92
N GLN A 81 -11.00 2.40 2.11
CA GLN A 81 -10.83 0.97 1.81
C GLN A 81 -9.49 0.67 1.16
N VAL A 82 -9.14 1.38 0.08
CA VAL A 82 -7.91 1.11 -0.68
C VAL A 82 -6.66 1.60 0.07
N ASN A 83 -6.71 2.82 0.63
CA ASN A 83 -5.52 3.46 1.16
C ASN A 83 -5.20 3.06 2.62
N VAL A 84 -6.21 2.62 3.39
CA VAL A 84 -6.07 2.34 4.82
C VAL A 84 -6.39 0.88 5.15
N ASN A 85 -7.63 0.44 4.89
CA ASN A 85 -8.07 -0.89 5.30
C ASN A 85 -7.27 -2.00 4.59
N ALA A 86 -7.06 -1.85 3.28
CA ALA A 86 -6.27 -2.81 2.51
C ALA A 86 -4.79 -2.85 2.97
N ALA A 87 -4.21 -1.69 3.30
CA ALA A 87 -2.85 -1.64 3.84
C ALA A 87 -2.76 -2.35 5.21
N PHE A 88 -3.74 -2.12 6.08
CA PHE A 88 -3.84 -2.82 7.37
C PHE A 88 -3.99 -4.34 7.19
N LEU A 89 -4.94 -4.80 6.36
CA LEU A 89 -5.20 -6.22 6.13
C LEU A 89 -3.98 -6.94 5.53
N LEU A 90 -3.35 -6.29 4.54
CA LEU A 90 -2.14 -6.83 3.91
C LEU A 90 -0.95 -6.89 4.88
N THR A 91 -0.75 -5.84 5.67
CA THR A 91 0.29 -5.85 6.72
C THR A 91 0.05 -6.99 7.70
N ARG A 92 -1.16 -7.11 8.25
CA ARG A 92 -1.50 -8.15 9.22
C ARG A 92 -1.27 -9.55 8.66
N ALA A 93 -1.65 -9.79 7.40
CA ALA A 93 -1.46 -11.09 6.76
C ALA A 93 0.02 -11.41 6.48
N MET A 94 0.82 -10.40 6.12
CA MET A 94 2.23 -10.58 5.76
C MET A 94 3.19 -10.49 6.94
N LEU A 95 2.75 -9.97 8.08
CA LEU A 95 3.64 -9.73 9.23
C LEU A 95 4.40 -10.97 9.71
N PRO A 96 3.79 -12.17 9.80
CA PRO A 96 4.54 -13.38 10.17
C PRO A 96 5.67 -13.72 9.20
N LEU A 97 5.47 -13.46 7.88
CA LEU A 97 6.50 -13.71 6.86
C LEU A 97 7.62 -12.66 6.91
N LEU A 98 7.30 -11.40 7.24
CA LEU A 98 8.29 -10.35 7.48
C LEU A 98 9.13 -10.67 8.73
N GLN A 99 8.50 -11.16 9.79
CA GLN A 99 9.19 -11.56 11.03
C GLN A 99 10.04 -12.83 10.87
N ALA A 100 9.73 -13.69 9.90
CA ALA A 100 10.54 -14.87 9.57
C ALA A 100 11.85 -14.51 8.83
N ALA A 101 11.97 -13.30 8.31
CA ALA A 101 13.20 -12.84 7.66
C ALA A 101 14.25 -12.41 8.71
N PRO A 102 15.55 -12.66 8.47
CA PRO A 102 16.62 -12.16 9.35
C PRO A 102 16.62 -10.62 9.49
N ARG A 103 16.08 -9.93 8.49
CA ARG A 103 15.88 -8.48 8.46
C ARG A 103 14.82 -8.17 7.41
N ALA A 104 13.80 -7.39 7.76
CA ALA A 104 12.77 -6.99 6.82
C ALA A 104 12.51 -5.49 6.84
N SER A 105 11.91 -4.97 5.75
CA SER A 105 11.52 -3.57 5.62
C SER A 105 10.06 -3.46 5.20
N LEU A 106 9.25 -2.77 6.01
CA LEU A 106 7.87 -2.42 5.72
C LEU A 106 7.81 -0.92 5.41
N LEU A 107 7.42 -0.56 4.19
CA LEU A 107 7.43 0.82 3.71
C LEU A 107 6.06 1.27 3.24
N PHE A 108 5.61 2.42 3.74
CA PHE A 108 4.35 3.05 3.34
C PHE A 108 4.61 4.27 2.46
N THR A 109 4.02 4.32 1.27
CA THR A 109 4.02 5.53 0.45
C THR A 109 3.04 6.55 1.01
N SER A 110 3.58 7.60 1.57
CA SER A 110 2.85 8.72 2.18
C SER A 110 2.77 9.93 1.24
N SER A 111 2.39 11.08 1.78
CA SER A 111 2.25 12.34 1.07
C SER A 111 2.45 13.51 2.03
N GLY A 112 2.81 14.69 1.51
CA GLY A 112 2.83 15.92 2.30
C GLY A 112 1.48 16.25 2.94
N VAL A 113 0.35 15.87 2.31
CA VAL A 113 -0.99 16.05 2.89
C VAL A 113 -1.34 15.05 3.99
N GLY A 114 -0.52 14.04 4.22
CA GLY A 114 -0.61 13.14 5.38
C GLY A 114 0.08 13.70 6.63
N ARG A 115 0.82 14.82 6.51
CA ARG A 115 1.49 15.52 7.62
C ARG A 115 0.92 16.90 7.88
N LYS A 116 0.29 17.51 6.86
CA LYS A 116 -0.41 18.79 6.97
C LYS A 116 -1.64 18.74 6.08
N GLY A 117 -2.84 18.83 6.66
CA GLY A 117 -4.11 18.88 5.94
C GLY A 117 -4.17 20.05 4.96
N ARG A 118 -4.85 19.85 3.84
CA ARG A 118 -5.01 20.86 2.80
C ARG A 118 -6.46 20.86 2.30
N ALA A 119 -7.02 22.03 2.09
CA ALA A 119 -8.37 22.18 1.55
C ALA A 119 -8.54 21.40 0.24
N TYR A 120 -9.70 20.80 0.05
CA TYR A 120 -10.09 19.99 -1.10
C TYR A 120 -9.38 18.64 -1.26
N TRP A 121 -8.59 18.22 -0.27
CA TRP A 121 -7.92 16.90 -0.28
C TRP A 121 -8.62 15.85 0.58
N GLY A 122 -9.68 16.22 1.27
CA GLY A 122 -10.63 15.39 2.03
C GLY A 122 -10.17 13.99 2.41
N ALA A 123 -10.84 12.99 1.88
CA ALA A 123 -10.58 11.58 2.18
C ALA A 123 -9.11 11.16 1.93
N TYR A 124 -8.48 11.67 0.86
CA TYR A 124 -7.09 11.34 0.57
C TYR A 124 -6.14 11.82 1.68
N ALA A 125 -6.28 13.08 2.11
CA ALA A 125 -5.43 13.60 3.19
C ALA A 125 -5.64 12.79 4.47
N VAL A 126 -6.89 12.55 4.86
CA VAL A 126 -7.22 11.73 6.05
C VAL A 126 -6.62 10.34 5.94
N SER A 127 -6.73 9.69 4.78
CA SER A 127 -6.13 8.36 4.57
C SER A 127 -4.61 8.36 4.71
N LYS A 128 -3.93 9.44 4.29
CA LYS A 128 -2.47 9.55 4.43
C LYS A 128 -2.04 9.89 5.87
N PHE A 129 -2.86 10.62 6.64
CA PHE A 129 -2.66 10.73 8.09
C PHE A 129 -2.83 9.37 8.78
N ALA A 130 -3.85 8.59 8.40
CA ALA A 130 -4.04 7.24 8.93
C ALA A 130 -2.85 6.31 8.56
N THR A 131 -2.31 6.43 7.35
CA THR A 131 -1.10 5.71 6.94
C THR A 131 0.12 6.05 7.81
N GLU A 132 0.34 7.34 8.11
CA GLU A 132 1.42 7.78 9.02
C GLU A 132 1.19 7.24 10.44
N GLY A 133 -0.06 7.28 10.94
CA GLY A 133 -0.41 6.71 12.25
C GLY A 133 -0.17 5.20 12.33
N LEU A 134 -0.64 4.45 11.32
CA LEU A 134 -0.42 3.00 11.24
C LEU A 134 1.07 2.66 11.21
N MET A 135 1.85 3.39 10.43
CA MET A 135 3.31 3.22 10.36
C MET A 135 3.96 3.42 11.74
N GLN A 136 3.59 4.50 12.46
CA GLN A 136 4.17 4.80 13.77
C GLN A 136 3.83 3.75 14.81
N VAL A 137 2.55 3.30 14.86
CA VAL A 137 2.12 2.22 15.77
C VAL A 137 2.90 0.94 15.51
N LEU A 138 2.99 0.52 14.25
CA LEU A 138 3.74 -0.69 13.88
C LEU A 138 5.24 -0.56 14.17
N ALA A 139 5.83 0.62 13.97
CA ALA A 139 7.23 0.85 14.28
C ALA A 139 7.51 0.67 15.78
N ASP A 140 6.67 1.23 16.63
CA ASP A 140 6.76 1.13 18.11
C ASP A 140 6.54 -0.32 18.58
N GLU A 141 5.50 -1.01 18.08
CA GLU A 141 5.20 -2.40 18.43
C GLU A 141 6.33 -3.38 18.06
N LEU A 142 7.05 -3.11 16.97
CA LEU A 142 8.05 -4.03 16.41
C LEU A 142 9.49 -3.69 16.80
N GLU A 143 9.77 -2.51 17.35
CA GLU A 143 11.11 -2.00 17.63
C GLU A 143 11.94 -2.96 18.49
N ASN A 144 11.34 -3.56 19.52
CA ASN A 144 12.02 -4.43 20.46
C ASN A 144 11.61 -5.92 20.36
N THR A 145 10.81 -6.26 19.35
CA THR A 145 10.22 -7.61 19.20
C THR A 145 10.64 -8.32 17.92
N SER A 146 11.19 -7.59 16.95
CA SER A 146 11.60 -8.15 15.65
C SER A 146 12.63 -7.28 14.93
N GLU A 147 13.21 -7.82 13.86
CA GLU A 147 14.11 -7.11 12.95
C GLU A 147 13.37 -6.43 11.77
N VAL A 148 12.05 -6.24 11.89
CA VAL A 148 11.24 -5.56 10.88
C VAL A 148 11.34 -4.04 11.09
N ARG A 149 11.83 -3.33 10.09
CA ARG A 149 11.88 -1.86 10.10
C ARG A 149 10.68 -1.27 9.38
N VAL A 150 9.93 -0.42 10.05
CA VAL A 150 8.72 0.21 9.53
C VAL A 150 8.97 1.71 9.28
N ASN A 151 8.72 2.15 8.06
CA ASN A 151 8.96 3.54 7.67
C ASN A 151 7.87 4.06 6.72
N SER A 152 7.75 5.38 6.60
CA SER A 152 6.98 6.05 5.56
C SER A 152 7.88 6.85 4.62
N LEU A 153 7.52 6.88 3.34
CA LEU A 153 8.20 7.66 2.31
C LEU A 153 7.21 8.63 1.66
N ASN A 154 7.55 9.91 1.65
CA ASN A 154 6.90 10.88 0.78
C ASN A 154 7.77 11.09 -0.47
N PRO A 155 7.37 10.58 -1.65
CA PRO A 155 8.17 10.66 -2.87
C PRO A 155 8.20 12.07 -3.50
N GLY A 156 7.51 13.03 -2.90
CA GLY A 156 7.37 14.38 -3.45
C GLY A 156 6.49 14.44 -4.70
N ALA A 157 6.81 15.36 -5.60
CA ALA A 157 6.06 15.59 -6.83
C ALA A 157 6.49 14.61 -7.94
N THR A 158 5.92 13.42 -7.93
CA THR A 158 6.19 12.38 -8.93
C THR A 158 5.22 12.47 -10.10
N ASN A 159 5.70 12.41 -11.35
CA ASN A 159 4.86 12.48 -12.55
C ASN A 159 4.04 11.20 -12.77
N THR A 160 2.87 11.13 -12.17
CA THR A 160 1.93 10.01 -12.24
C THR A 160 0.57 10.46 -12.77
N ALA A 161 -0.28 9.52 -13.19
CA ALA A 161 -1.67 9.81 -13.55
C ALA A 161 -2.43 10.45 -12.38
N MET A 162 -2.21 9.99 -11.14
CA MET A 162 -2.77 10.58 -9.93
C MET A 162 -2.32 12.05 -9.77
N ARG A 163 -1.06 12.35 -10.01
CA ARG A 163 -0.53 13.73 -9.92
C ARG A 163 -1.18 14.64 -10.96
N ARG A 164 -1.30 14.17 -12.21
CA ARG A 164 -2.01 14.93 -13.28
C ARG A 164 -3.48 15.17 -12.96
N ALA A 165 -4.17 14.17 -12.39
CA ALA A 165 -5.56 14.35 -11.93
C ALA A 165 -5.67 15.32 -10.74
N ALA A 166 -4.66 15.41 -9.90
CA ALA A 166 -4.64 16.31 -8.75
C ALA A 166 -4.31 17.78 -9.14
N TYR A 167 -3.61 17.98 -10.24
CA TYR A 167 -3.16 19.29 -10.75
C TYR A 167 -3.32 19.31 -12.27
N PRO A 168 -4.57 19.46 -12.76
CA PRO A 168 -4.89 19.48 -14.19
C PRO A 168 -4.31 20.70 -14.89
#